data_b8641ab2bb9b41961fa033c321223e86
#
_entry.id   b8641ab2bb9b41961fa033c321223e86
#
_cell.length_a   1.000
_cell.length_b   1.000
_cell.length_c   1.000
_cell.angle_alpha   90.00
_cell.angle_beta   90.00
_cell.angle_gamma   90.00
#
_symmetry.space_group_name_H-M   'P 1'
#
loop_
_entity.id
_entity.type
_entity.pdbx_description
1 polymer ?
#
loop_
_entity_poly.entity_id
_entity_poly.type
_entity_poly.pdbx_seq_one_letter_code
_entity_poly.pdbx_strand_id
1 'polypeptide(L)'
;MKIRTLWIACVAITLLSCKPQYQLTEMSGTIVEMNATYDVPTHQRMQSLVQSYKSELDEKMNQIIGNSAQYMDYRRPESLLTNLTSDVMKAYGDEHLPEGADAGVMNVHGHRATLPKGEITVGNLFEIYSFDNTITFLELKGSDLKEMFDAYARIGGAGISSNVRLVAEGGKVKSVTLDGNPIDERATYHIVTLDYLADGNDNMTSFKNALTSVNTGITLRDLMIDYVKEQTRRGNEITSVLDGRITVIK
;
A
#
# COMPACT_ATOMS: atom_id res chain seq x y z
N MET A 1 8.21 43.79 62.49
CA MET A 1 7.39 44.49 61.47
C MET A 1 7.89 44.28 60.02
N LYS A 2 9.15 44.18 59.75
CA LYS A 2 9.72 44.09 58.40
C LYS A 2 9.47 42.76 57.64
N ILE A 3 9.36 41.60 58.32
CA ILE A 3 9.16 40.30 57.67
C ILE A 3 7.72 40.10 57.17
N ARG A 4 6.73 40.58 57.89
CA ARG A 4 5.31 40.49 57.50
C ARG A 4 5.01 41.33 56.23
N THR A 5 5.66 42.47 56.08
CA THR A 5 5.51 43.34 54.89
C THR A 5 6.13 42.70 53.63
N LEU A 6 7.24 41.95 53.81
CA LEU A 6 7.88 41.23 52.71
C LEU A 6 7.02 40.06 52.17
N TRP A 7 6.37 39.33 53.07
CA TRP A 7 5.45 38.24 52.68
C TRP A 7 4.21 38.75 51.93
N ILE A 8 3.65 39.89 52.34
CA ILE A 8 2.50 40.50 51.65
C ILE A 8 2.90 40.96 50.27
N ALA A 9 4.10 41.52 50.10
CA ALA A 9 4.61 41.95 48.79
C ALA A 9 4.84 40.75 47.83
N CYS A 10 5.38 39.64 48.33
CA CYS A 10 5.56 38.42 47.52
C CYS A 10 4.22 37.81 47.07
N VAL A 11 3.22 37.77 47.94
CA VAL A 11 1.88 37.25 47.59
C VAL A 11 1.17 38.17 46.60
N ALA A 12 1.35 39.49 46.68
CA ALA A 12 0.79 40.46 45.73
C ALA A 12 1.40 40.31 44.31
N ILE A 13 2.69 39.99 44.19
CA ILE A 13 3.36 39.79 42.92
C ILE A 13 2.90 38.49 42.20
N THR A 14 2.57 37.44 42.97
CA THR A 14 2.06 36.18 42.38
C THR A 14 0.63 36.30 41.84
N LEU A 15 -0.16 37.26 42.37
CA LEU A 15 -1.52 37.51 41.88
C LEU A 15 -1.58 38.35 40.58
N LEU A 16 -0.48 38.96 40.17
CA LEU A 16 -0.39 39.75 38.94
C LEU A 16 0.11 38.98 37.73
N SER A 17 0.38 37.67 37.88
CA SER A 17 0.77 36.79 36.79
C SER A 17 -0.44 36.40 35.93
N CYS A 18 -1.03 37.35 35.23
CA CYS A 18 -1.98 37.05 34.17
C CYS A 18 -1.21 36.45 32.98
N LYS A 19 -1.38 35.17 32.75
CA LYS A 19 -0.97 34.56 31.47
C LYS A 19 -1.86 35.16 30.36
N PRO A 20 -1.31 35.79 29.33
CA PRO A 20 -2.12 36.25 28.22
C PRO A 20 -2.77 35.02 27.57
N GLN A 21 -4.09 34.97 27.59
CA GLN A 21 -4.87 33.97 26.85
C GLN A 21 -5.11 34.54 25.46
N TYR A 22 -4.37 34.02 24.48
CA TYR A 22 -4.62 34.34 23.09
C TYR A 22 -5.84 33.51 22.63
N GLN A 23 -6.88 34.23 22.19
CA GLN A 23 -8.01 33.62 21.49
C GLN A 23 -7.93 34.02 20.03
N LEU A 24 -8.12 33.05 19.14
CA LEU A 24 -8.27 33.30 17.73
C LEU A 24 -9.59 34.09 17.54
N THR A 25 -9.50 35.36 17.23
CA THR A 25 -10.67 36.25 17.09
C THR A 25 -11.20 36.31 15.67
N GLU A 26 -10.33 36.07 14.70
CA GLU A 26 -10.70 36.10 13.30
C GLU A 26 -9.73 35.22 12.48
N MET A 27 -10.26 34.49 11.53
CA MET A 27 -9.49 33.82 10.51
C MET A 27 -10.08 34.15 9.15
N SER A 28 -9.29 34.82 8.31
CA SER A 28 -9.66 35.10 6.92
C SER A 28 -8.78 34.33 5.97
N GLY A 29 -9.36 33.86 4.88
CA GLY A 29 -8.64 33.14 3.83
C GLY A 29 -9.35 33.32 2.50
N THR A 30 -8.59 33.30 1.42
CA THR A 30 -9.12 33.30 0.07
C THR A 30 -8.68 32.03 -0.65
N ILE A 31 -9.56 31.45 -1.45
CA ILE A 31 -9.19 30.36 -2.35
C ILE A 31 -8.46 31.01 -3.54
N VAL A 32 -7.23 30.55 -3.78
CA VAL A 32 -6.47 30.91 -4.97
C VAL A 32 -6.58 29.73 -5.93
N GLU A 33 -7.32 29.93 -7.02
CA GLU A 33 -7.42 28.91 -8.05
C GLU A 33 -6.06 28.77 -8.78
N MET A 34 -5.54 27.54 -8.81
CA MET A 34 -4.36 27.23 -9.62
C MET A 34 -4.79 27.13 -11.08
N ASN A 35 -4.30 28.07 -11.89
CA ASN A 35 -4.58 28.14 -13.32
C ASN A 35 -3.36 28.64 -14.10
N ALA A 36 -3.42 28.61 -15.43
CA ALA A 36 -2.31 28.96 -16.33
C ALA A 36 -1.75 30.39 -16.16
N THR A 37 -2.43 31.29 -15.44
CA THR A 37 -1.90 32.63 -15.17
C THR A 37 -0.69 32.64 -14.24
N TYR A 38 -0.49 31.55 -13.48
CA TYR A 38 0.67 31.37 -12.60
C TYR A 38 1.86 30.73 -13.32
N ASP A 39 1.68 30.26 -14.55
CA ASP A 39 2.75 29.63 -15.33
C ASP A 39 3.72 30.66 -15.94
N VAL A 40 3.43 31.95 -15.82
CA VAL A 40 4.23 33.03 -16.44
C VAL A 40 4.47 34.18 -15.42
N PRO A 41 5.71 34.64 -15.26
CA PRO A 41 6.96 34.19 -15.88
C PRO A 41 7.65 33.12 -15.03
N THR A 42 8.05 32.03 -15.68
CA THR A 42 8.87 30.99 -15.05
C THR A 42 10.25 31.53 -14.70
N HIS A 43 10.74 31.17 -13.51
CA HIS A 43 12.09 31.54 -13.11
C HIS A 43 13.10 30.73 -13.93
N GLN A 44 13.78 31.36 -14.89
CA GLN A 44 14.66 30.71 -15.88
C GLN A 44 15.67 29.73 -15.27
N ARG A 45 16.29 30.11 -14.14
CA ARG A 45 17.27 29.24 -13.45
C ARG A 45 16.61 27.95 -12.92
N MET A 46 15.40 28.06 -12.35
CA MET A 46 14.65 26.89 -11.89
C MET A 46 14.20 26.02 -13.04
N GLN A 47 13.71 26.64 -14.11
CA GLN A 47 13.31 25.93 -15.33
C GLN A 47 14.48 25.15 -15.94
N SER A 48 15.66 25.77 -16.06
CA SER A 48 16.86 25.10 -16.56
C SER A 48 17.29 23.94 -15.66
N LEU A 49 17.22 24.12 -14.34
CA LEU A 49 17.54 23.07 -13.38
C LEU A 49 16.56 21.89 -13.52
N VAL A 50 15.26 22.16 -13.51
CA VAL A 50 14.23 21.12 -13.68
C VAL A 50 14.41 20.42 -15.02
N GLN A 51 14.65 21.16 -16.12
CA GLN A 51 14.81 20.58 -17.45
C GLN A 51 16.04 19.67 -17.57
N SER A 52 17.13 19.97 -16.84
CA SER A 52 18.34 19.13 -16.87
C SER A 52 18.11 17.73 -16.28
N TYR A 53 17.23 17.60 -15.29
CA TYR A 53 16.88 16.31 -14.70
C TYR A 53 15.68 15.65 -15.40
N LYS A 54 14.73 16.48 -15.85
CA LYS A 54 13.49 15.99 -16.45
C LYS A 54 13.72 15.17 -17.71
N SER A 55 14.63 15.58 -18.59
CA SER A 55 14.89 14.88 -19.85
C SER A 55 15.40 13.46 -19.63
N GLU A 56 16.32 13.25 -18.69
CA GLU A 56 16.84 11.92 -18.36
C GLU A 56 15.76 11.04 -17.68
N LEU A 57 14.98 11.67 -16.79
CA LEU A 57 13.88 10.98 -16.11
C LEU A 57 12.79 10.57 -17.10
N ASP A 58 12.37 11.48 -17.99
CA ASP A 58 11.34 11.23 -19.00
C ASP A 58 11.77 10.08 -19.94
N GLU A 59 13.04 10.02 -20.34
CA GLU A 59 13.55 8.92 -21.17
C GLU A 59 13.36 7.56 -20.50
N LYS A 60 13.69 7.46 -19.19
CA LYS A 60 13.52 6.23 -18.42
C LYS A 60 12.05 5.91 -18.16
N MET A 61 11.25 6.90 -17.78
CA MET A 61 9.84 6.71 -17.43
C MET A 61 8.95 6.38 -18.63
N ASN A 62 9.26 6.94 -19.81
CA ASN A 62 8.52 6.68 -21.04
C ASN A 62 8.95 5.39 -21.76
N GLN A 63 9.92 4.65 -21.22
CA GLN A 63 10.31 3.38 -21.80
C GLN A 63 9.12 2.40 -21.76
N ILE A 64 8.67 1.96 -22.94
CA ILE A 64 7.65 0.92 -23.08
C ILE A 64 8.29 -0.42 -22.72
N ILE A 65 7.67 -1.14 -21.78
CA ILE A 65 8.16 -2.42 -21.27
C ILE A 65 7.20 -3.58 -21.51
N GLY A 66 5.98 -3.29 -21.97
CA GLY A 66 4.99 -4.31 -22.28
C GLY A 66 3.69 -3.75 -22.79
N ASN A 67 2.67 -4.61 -22.86
CA ASN A 67 1.33 -4.26 -23.30
C ASN A 67 0.29 -4.92 -22.39
N SER A 68 -0.76 -4.17 -22.01
CA SER A 68 -1.90 -4.68 -21.25
C SER A 68 -3.08 -4.95 -22.17
N ALA A 69 -3.60 -6.17 -22.15
CA ALA A 69 -4.77 -6.56 -22.91
C ALA A 69 -6.05 -5.80 -22.50
N GLN A 70 -6.07 -5.24 -21.30
CA GLN A 70 -7.26 -4.64 -20.70
C GLN A 70 -6.91 -3.54 -19.70
N TYR A 71 -7.88 -2.65 -19.46
CA TYR A 71 -7.81 -1.70 -18.33
C TYR A 71 -8.00 -2.44 -17.01
N MET A 72 -7.15 -2.16 -16.01
CA MET A 72 -7.23 -2.76 -14.68
C MET A 72 -7.30 -1.69 -13.60
N ASP A 73 -8.40 -1.69 -12.86
CA ASP A 73 -8.61 -0.86 -11.67
C ASP A 73 -8.22 -1.61 -10.39
N TYR A 74 -8.22 -0.88 -9.27
CA TYR A 74 -8.03 -1.42 -7.93
C TYR A 74 -9.19 -0.97 -7.03
N ARG A 75 -9.94 -1.93 -6.50
CA ARG A 75 -11.11 -1.71 -5.64
C ARG A 75 -11.43 -2.94 -4.80
N ARG A 76 -12.28 -2.76 -3.82
CA ARG A 76 -12.87 -3.86 -3.05
C ARG A 76 -14.19 -4.31 -3.68
N PRO A 77 -14.62 -5.57 -3.47
CA PRO A 77 -13.90 -6.62 -2.74
C PRO A 77 -12.71 -7.20 -3.51
N GLU A 78 -12.78 -7.22 -4.82
CA GLU A 78 -11.87 -7.84 -5.78
C GLU A 78 -11.71 -6.90 -6.98
N SER A 79 -10.52 -6.89 -7.58
CA SER A 79 -10.25 -6.13 -8.81
C SER A 79 -9.14 -6.77 -9.63
N LEU A 80 -9.09 -6.43 -10.93
CA LEU A 80 -8.10 -7.01 -11.84
C LEU A 80 -6.67 -6.71 -11.41
N LEU A 81 -6.39 -5.49 -10.95
CA LEU A 81 -5.03 -5.10 -10.59
C LEU A 81 -4.60 -5.71 -9.26
N THR A 82 -5.50 -5.81 -8.26
CA THR A 82 -5.19 -6.49 -7.00
C THR A 82 -4.96 -7.98 -7.22
N ASN A 83 -5.74 -8.60 -8.10
CA ASN A 83 -5.57 -10.01 -8.46
C ASN A 83 -4.22 -10.24 -9.12
N LEU A 84 -3.89 -9.48 -10.17
CA LEU A 84 -2.60 -9.55 -10.86
C LEU A 84 -1.44 -9.44 -9.88
N THR A 85 -1.45 -8.41 -9.05
CA THR A 85 -0.34 -8.14 -8.14
C THR A 85 -0.16 -9.27 -7.12
N SER A 86 -1.24 -9.76 -6.51
CA SER A 86 -1.17 -10.85 -5.53
C SER A 86 -0.73 -12.17 -6.16
N ASP A 87 -1.14 -12.42 -7.40
CA ASP A 87 -0.70 -13.63 -8.14
C ASP A 87 0.78 -13.57 -8.49
N VAL A 88 1.29 -12.40 -8.90
CA VAL A 88 2.73 -12.20 -9.18
C VAL A 88 3.55 -12.32 -7.88
N MET A 89 3.08 -11.77 -6.78
CA MET A 89 3.74 -11.92 -5.47
C MET A 89 3.80 -13.39 -5.05
N LYS A 90 2.70 -14.14 -5.20
CA LYS A 90 2.70 -15.57 -4.89
C LYS A 90 3.67 -16.33 -5.78
N ALA A 91 3.66 -16.09 -7.10
CA ALA A 91 4.58 -16.74 -8.03
C ALA A 91 6.05 -16.46 -7.68
N TYR A 92 6.37 -15.23 -7.25
CA TYR A 92 7.70 -14.91 -6.74
C TYR A 92 8.07 -15.72 -5.50
N GLY A 93 7.12 -15.93 -4.57
CA GLY A 93 7.33 -16.80 -3.42
C GLY A 93 7.51 -18.27 -3.80
N ASP A 94 6.74 -18.76 -4.78
CA ASP A 94 6.87 -20.13 -5.28
C ASP A 94 8.27 -20.42 -5.85
N GLU A 95 8.91 -19.40 -6.45
CA GLU A 95 10.27 -19.53 -7.01
C GLU A 95 11.38 -19.39 -5.97
N HIS A 96 11.13 -18.73 -4.84
CA HIS A 96 12.18 -18.35 -3.88
C HIS A 96 12.08 -19.04 -2.52
N LEU A 97 10.94 -19.64 -2.20
CA LEU A 97 10.76 -20.44 -0.98
C LEU A 97 10.91 -21.94 -1.30
N PRO A 98 11.62 -22.72 -0.49
CA PRO A 98 11.85 -24.15 -0.75
C PRO A 98 10.56 -24.96 -0.90
N GLU A 99 9.51 -24.61 -0.16
CA GLU A 99 8.21 -25.28 -0.18
C GLU A 99 7.16 -24.50 -0.99
N GLY A 100 7.56 -23.38 -1.63
CA GLY A 100 6.66 -22.46 -2.30
C GLY A 100 5.91 -21.56 -1.33
N ALA A 101 5.01 -20.74 -1.87
CA ALA A 101 4.16 -19.85 -1.10
C ALA A 101 2.72 -20.38 -1.04
N ASP A 102 2.11 -20.36 0.14
CA ASP A 102 0.70 -20.72 0.29
C ASP A 102 -0.24 -19.61 -0.20
N ALA A 103 0.15 -18.35 -0.04
CA ALA A 103 -0.61 -17.22 -0.59
C ALA A 103 0.24 -15.95 -0.77
N GLY A 104 -0.15 -15.16 -1.76
CA GLY A 104 0.27 -13.75 -1.92
C GLY A 104 -0.85 -12.82 -1.47
N VAL A 105 -0.56 -11.88 -0.58
CA VAL A 105 -1.57 -10.98 -0.02
C VAL A 105 -1.07 -9.53 0.05
N MET A 106 -1.97 -8.58 -0.25
CA MET A 106 -1.64 -7.16 -0.17
C MET A 106 -2.87 -6.28 0.10
N ASN A 107 -2.64 -5.04 0.50
CA ASN A 107 -3.68 -4.05 0.65
C ASN A 107 -4.09 -3.43 -0.70
N VAL A 108 -5.36 -3.03 -0.84
CA VAL A 108 -5.87 -2.40 -2.07
C VAL A 108 -5.20 -1.05 -2.32
N HIS A 109 -5.01 -0.24 -1.28
CA HIS A 109 -4.48 1.12 -1.37
C HIS A 109 -2.93 1.17 -1.46
N GLY A 110 -2.27 0.02 -1.55
CA GLY A 110 -0.89 -0.09 -2.04
C GLY A 110 -0.75 0.33 -3.50
N HIS A 111 -1.83 0.20 -4.28
CA HIS A 111 -1.95 0.77 -5.62
C HIS A 111 -2.35 2.25 -5.54
N ARG A 112 -1.75 3.09 -6.39
CA ARG A 112 -2.01 4.55 -6.41
C ARG A 112 -2.55 5.06 -7.74
N ALA A 113 -2.47 4.23 -8.77
CA ALA A 113 -3.02 4.48 -10.10
C ALA A 113 -3.56 3.17 -10.70
N THR A 114 -4.27 3.28 -11.80
CA THR A 114 -4.82 2.16 -12.57
C THR A 114 -3.88 1.80 -13.71
N LEU A 115 -3.91 0.56 -14.18
CA LEU A 115 -3.16 0.16 -15.37
C LEU A 115 -4.04 0.38 -16.61
N PRO A 116 -3.63 1.24 -17.55
CA PRO A 116 -4.38 1.44 -18.81
C PRO A 116 -4.29 0.21 -19.72
N LYS A 117 -5.26 0.07 -20.61
CA LYS A 117 -5.15 -0.86 -21.73
C LYS A 117 -4.15 -0.32 -22.75
N GLY A 118 -3.33 -1.19 -23.34
CA GLY A 118 -2.32 -0.83 -24.34
C GLY A 118 -0.91 -0.80 -23.76
N GLU A 119 -0.06 0.06 -24.29
CA GLU A 119 1.34 0.15 -23.89
C GLU A 119 1.52 0.40 -22.40
N ILE A 120 2.45 -0.33 -21.79
CA ILE A 120 2.86 -0.17 -20.40
C ILE A 120 4.25 0.44 -20.38
N THR A 121 4.38 1.58 -19.74
CA THR A 121 5.68 2.23 -19.52
C THR A 121 6.20 1.97 -18.12
N VAL A 122 7.50 2.20 -17.92
CA VAL A 122 8.11 2.21 -16.56
C VAL A 122 7.37 3.21 -15.68
N GLY A 123 7.03 4.39 -16.21
CA GLY A 123 6.28 5.43 -15.50
C GLY A 123 4.93 4.95 -14.97
N ASN A 124 4.18 4.16 -15.74
CA ASN A 124 2.91 3.60 -15.27
C ASN A 124 3.11 2.75 -14.00
N LEU A 125 4.17 1.93 -13.94
CA LEU A 125 4.42 1.12 -12.76
C LEU A 125 4.92 1.95 -11.57
N PHE A 126 5.65 3.05 -11.81
CA PHE A 126 5.99 4.02 -10.76
C PHE A 126 4.77 4.75 -10.22
N GLU A 127 3.77 5.07 -11.05
CA GLU A 127 2.51 5.66 -10.61
C GLU A 127 1.66 4.66 -9.82
N ILE A 128 1.58 3.41 -10.26
CA ILE A 128 0.80 2.36 -9.61
C ILE A 128 1.42 1.98 -8.27
N TYR A 129 2.71 1.68 -8.25
CA TYR A 129 3.48 1.22 -7.08
C TYR A 129 4.42 2.31 -6.60
N SER A 130 3.87 3.45 -6.15
CA SER A 130 4.63 4.65 -5.79
C SER A 130 5.47 4.49 -4.52
N PHE A 131 5.16 3.50 -3.69
CA PHE A 131 5.91 3.22 -2.46
C PHE A 131 7.08 2.28 -2.74
N ASP A 132 8.16 2.44 -1.96
CA ASP A 132 9.31 1.53 -2.00
C ASP A 132 9.12 0.32 -1.07
N ASN A 133 7.86 -0.15 -0.94
CA ASN A 133 7.56 -1.34 -0.14
C ASN A 133 8.21 -2.57 -0.74
N THR A 134 8.88 -3.33 0.10
CA THR A 134 9.62 -4.53 -0.29
C THR A 134 8.81 -5.80 -0.06
N ILE A 135 9.05 -6.79 -0.91
CA ILE A 135 8.47 -8.13 -0.74
C ILE A 135 9.04 -8.77 0.51
N THR A 136 8.16 -9.29 1.34
CA THR A 136 8.50 -9.94 2.60
C THR A 136 7.83 -11.31 2.67
N PHE A 137 8.61 -12.33 3.00
CA PHE A 137 8.13 -13.67 3.27
C PHE A 137 7.85 -13.83 4.76
N LEU A 138 6.66 -14.28 5.10
CA LEU A 138 6.24 -14.57 6.47
C LEU A 138 5.92 -16.05 6.61
N GLU A 139 6.35 -16.66 7.70
CA GLU A 139 5.87 -17.95 8.16
C GLU A 139 4.87 -17.71 9.30
N LEU A 140 3.59 -18.04 9.06
CA LEU A 140 2.49 -17.77 9.98
C LEU A 140 1.84 -19.05 10.46
N LYS A 141 1.41 -19.09 11.71
CA LYS A 141 0.45 -20.12 12.15
C LYS A 141 -0.89 -19.89 11.48
N GLY A 142 -1.63 -20.97 11.24
CA GLY A 142 -2.96 -20.89 10.64
C GLY A 142 -3.95 -20.04 11.46
N SER A 143 -3.79 -19.99 12.80
CA SER A 143 -4.56 -19.09 13.65
C SER A 143 -4.34 -17.62 13.31
N ASP A 144 -3.08 -17.20 13.10
CA ASP A 144 -2.72 -15.82 12.75
C ASP A 144 -3.15 -15.50 11.31
N LEU A 145 -3.05 -16.49 10.41
CA LEU A 145 -3.54 -16.37 9.03
C LEU A 145 -5.07 -16.15 9.00
N LYS A 146 -5.85 -16.86 9.82
CA LYS A 146 -7.30 -16.64 9.95
C LYS A 146 -7.62 -15.25 10.48
N GLU A 147 -6.87 -14.76 11.47
CA GLU A 147 -7.04 -13.39 11.99
C GLU A 147 -6.79 -12.34 10.90
N MET A 148 -5.79 -12.55 10.02
CA MET A 148 -5.56 -11.70 8.86
C MET A 148 -6.78 -11.70 7.91
N PHE A 149 -7.36 -12.86 7.60
CA PHE A 149 -8.57 -12.92 6.77
C PHE A 149 -9.79 -12.28 7.44
N ASP A 150 -9.90 -12.34 8.77
CA ASP A 150 -10.93 -11.60 9.52
C ASP A 150 -10.73 -10.09 9.38
N ALA A 151 -9.48 -9.60 9.37
CA ALA A 151 -9.20 -8.19 9.09
C ALA A 151 -9.62 -7.82 7.66
N TYR A 152 -9.34 -8.65 6.67
CA TYR A 152 -9.77 -8.44 5.28
C TYR A 152 -11.30 -8.47 5.14
N ALA A 153 -12.00 -9.38 5.83
CA ALA A 153 -13.45 -9.42 5.84
C ALA A 153 -14.06 -8.13 6.42
N ARG A 154 -13.50 -7.61 7.52
CA ARG A 154 -13.95 -6.36 8.16
C ARG A 154 -13.88 -5.15 7.23
N ILE A 155 -12.87 -5.07 6.38
CA ILE A 155 -12.68 -3.95 5.45
C ILE A 155 -13.31 -4.18 4.07
N GLY A 156 -13.98 -5.32 3.87
CA GLY A 156 -14.68 -5.64 2.63
C GLY A 156 -13.80 -6.15 1.51
N GLY A 157 -12.67 -6.79 1.83
CA GLY A 157 -11.77 -7.41 0.86
C GLY A 157 -10.44 -6.68 0.69
N ALA A 158 -9.47 -7.38 0.09
CA ALA A 158 -8.12 -6.90 -0.22
C ALA A 158 -7.52 -7.73 -1.36
N GLY A 159 -6.23 -7.56 -1.71
CA GLY A 159 -5.55 -8.41 -2.68
C GLY A 159 -5.20 -9.77 -2.08
N ILE A 160 -5.62 -10.84 -2.74
CA ILE A 160 -5.25 -12.23 -2.42
C ILE A 160 -4.97 -13.00 -3.69
N SER A 161 -4.09 -14.00 -3.64
CA SER A 161 -3.74 -14.82 -4.81
C SER A 161 -4.87 -15.77 -5.23
N SER A 162 -4.79 -16.24 -6.48
CA SER A 162 -5.85 -16.98 -7.18
C SER A 162 -6.23 -18.32 -6.55
N ASN A 163 -5.36 -18.89 -5.73
CA ASN A 163 -5.63 -20.15 -5.01
C ASN A 163 -6.42 -19.95 -3.70
N VAL A 164 -6.66 -18.68 -3.30
CA VAL A 164 -7.43 -18.35 -2.10
C VAL A 164 -8.89 -18.09 -2.46
N ARG A 165 -9.82 -18.55 -1.62
CA ARG A 165 -11.25 -18.19 -1.70
C ARG A 165 -11.72 -17.69 -0.36
N LEU A 166 -12.14 -16.41 -0.30
CA LEU A 166 -12.66 -15.75 0.89
C LEU A 166 -14.14 -15.42 0.70
N VAL A 167 -14.99 -15.92 1.58
CA VAL A 167 -16.39 -15.50 1.69
C VAL A 167 -16.56 -14.75 3.01
N ALA A 168 -16.94 -13.48 2.92
CA ALA A 168 -17.23 -12.63 4.07
C ALA A 168 -18.73 -12.33 4.15
N GLU A 169 -19.29 -12.31 5.37
CA GLU A 169 -20.69 -11.98 5.65
C GLU A 169 -20.75 -11.08 6.89
N GLY A 170 -21.39 -9.92 6.76
CA GLY A 170 -21.49 -8.96 7.87
C GLY A 170 -20.13 -8.54 8.45
N GLY A 171 -19.07 -8.45 7.63
CA GLY A 171 -17.72 -8.07 8.06
C GLY A 171 -16.94 -9.15 8.81
N LYS A 172 -17.38 -10.42 8.71
CA LYS A 172 -16.70 -11.58 9.30
C LYS A 172 -16.42 -12.62 8.23
N VAL A 173 -15.39 -13.43 8.45
CA VAL A 173 -15.12 -14.59 7.59
C VAL A 173 -16.24 -15.62 7.79
N LYS A 174 -16.96 -15.94 6.70
CA LYS A 174 -17.87 -17.07 6.65
C LYS A 174 -17.15 -18.36 6.27
N SER A 175 -16.26 -18.27 5.30
CA SER A 175 -15.34 -19.33 4.92
C SER A 175 -14.09 -18.77 4.26
N VAL A 176 -12.98 -19.45 4.44
CA VAL A 176 -11.73 -19.19 3.72
C VAL A 176 -11.03 -20.53 3.42
N THR A 177 -10.54 -20.66 2.18
CA THR A 177 -9.81 -21.84 1.75
C THR A 177 -8.56 -21.44 0.95
N LEU A 178 -7.50 -22.25 1.07
CA LEU A 178 -6.31 -22.21 0.24
C LEU A 178 -6.26 -23.53 -0.55
N ASP A 179 -6.14 -23.43 -1.88
CA ASP A 179 -6.19 -24.59 -2.78
C ASP A 179 -7.40 -25.51 -2.52
N GLY A 180 -8.54 -24.92 -2.18
CA GLY A 180 -9.79 -25.62 -1.85
C GLY A 180 -9.85 -26.22 -0.43
N ASN A 181 -8.77 -26.17 0.35
CA ASN A 181 -8.71 -26.72 1.69
C ASN A 181 -8.95 -25.64 2.76
N PRO A 182 -9.70 -25.90 3.82
CA PRO A 182 -9.81 -25.02 4.97
C PRO A 182 -8.45 -24.81 5.65
N ILE A 183 -8.25 -23.63 6.24
CA ILE A 183 -7.03 -23.34 7.01
C ILE A 183 -7.04 -24.16 8.30
N ASP A 184 -5.99 -24.95 8.50
CA ASP A 184 -5.71 -25.63 9.79
C ASP A 184 -4.97 -24.64 10.71
N GLU A 185 -5.59 -24.28 11.83
CA GLU A 185 -5.03 -23.33 12.80
C GLU A 185 -3.69 -23.77 13.41
N ARG A 186 -3.38 -25.07 13.36
CA ARG A 186 -2.16 -25.65 13.92
C ARG A 186 -1.03 -25.76 12.90
N ALA A 187 -1.37 -25.72 11.63
CA ALA A 187 -0.40 -25.78 10.55
C ALA A 187 0.32 -24.42 10.40
N THR A 188 1.41 -24.45 9.68
CA THR A 188 2.20 -23.27 9.32
C THR A 188 2.03 -22.99 7.83
N TYR A 189 2.01 -21.72 7.46
CA TYR A 189 1.79 -21.23 6.10
C TYR A 189 2.84 -20.19 5.71
N HIS A 190 3.32 -20.28 4.48
CA HIS A 190 4.24 -19.31 3.89
C HIS A 190 3.47 -18.23 3.12
N ILE A 191 3.51 -17.02 3.60
CA ILE A 191 2.77 -15.89 3.04
C ILE A 191 3.74 -14.87 2.44
N VAL A 192 3.44 -14.45 1.20
CA VAL A 192 4.15 -13.35 0.54
C VAL A 192 3.34 -12.08 0.72
N THR A 193 3.96 -11.07 1.30
CA THR A 193 3.34 -9.78 1.56
C THR A 193 4.33 -8.64 1.40
N LEU A 194 3.99 -7.44 1.86
CA LEU A 194 4.84 -6.26 1.87
C LEU A 194 5.39 -6.00 3.28
N ASP A 195 6.58 -5.46 3.38
CA ASP A 195 7.20 -5.03 4.64
C ASP A 195 6.26 -4.16 5.47
N TYR A 196 5.57 -3.20 4.83
CA TYR A 196 4.58 -2.34 5.45
C TYR A 196 3.48 -3.13 6.19
N LEU A 197 2.96 -4.19 5.56
CA LEU A 197 1.93 -5.05 6.16
C LEU A 197 2.53 -6.00 7.20
N ALA A 198 3.72 -6.53 6.96
CA ALA A 198 4.45 -7.38 7.88
C ALA A 198 4.71 -6.68 9.23
N ASP A 199 4.92 -5.36 9.21
CA ASP A 199 5.03 -4.51 10.40
C ASP A 199 3.70 -4.27 11.12
N GLY A 200 2.59 -4.87 10.64
CA GLY A 200 1.27 -4.79 11.26
C GLY A 200 0.45 -3.56 10.90
N ASN A 201 0.87 -2.80 9.88
CA ASN A 201 0.10 -1.69 9.36
C ASN A 201 -1.20 -2.16 8.67
N ASP A 202 -2.14 -1.26 8.41
CA ASP A 202 -3.47 -1.56 7.87
C ASP A 202 -4.25 -2.61 8.70
N ASN A 203 -3.99 -2.64 10.02
CA ASN A 203 -4.57 -3.60 10.98
C ASN A 203 -4.16 -5.06 10.75
N MET A 204 -3.04 -5.31 10.08
CA MET A 204 -2.46 -6.65 9.93
C MET A 204 -1.66 -7.05 11.18
N THR A 205 -2.24 -6.87 12.37
CA THR A 205 -1.56 -7.09 13.66
C THR A 205 -1.08 -8.52 13.85
N SER A 206 -1.79 -9.50 13.29
CA SER A 206 -1.40 -10.92 13.33
C SER A 206 -0.08 -11.21 12.61
N PHE A 207 0.34 -10.40 11.64
CA PHE A 207 1.62 -10.56 10.97
C PHE A 207 2.83 -10.37 11.89
N LYS A 208 2.66 -9.61 12.98
CA LYS A 208 3.70 -9.46 14.03
C LYS A 208 3.98 -10.74 14.81
N ASN A 209 3.08 -11.72 14.72
CA ASN A 209 3.24 -13.03 15.35
C ASN A 209 3.98 -14.03 14.44
N ALA A 210 4.48 -13.58 13.28
CA ALA A 210 5.17 -14.44 12.34
C ALA A 210 6.32 -15.21 13.03
N LEU A 211 6.42 -16.50 12.76
CA LEU A 211 7.50 -17.36 13.24
C LEU A 211 8.82 -16.96 12.60
N THR A 212 8.77 -16.61 11.32
CA THR A 212 9.87 -16.03 10.56
C THR A 212 9.36 -14.88 9.70
N SER A 213 10.21 -13.87 9.50
CA SER A 213 9.96 -12.74 8.62
C SER A 213 11.25 -12.41 7.87
N VAL A 214 11.22 -12.56 6.55
CA VAL A 214 12.38 -12.34 5.68
C VAL A 214 12.04 -11.27 4.66
N ASN A 215 12.62 -10.09 4.82
CA ASN A 215 12.55 -9.04 3.82
C ASN A 215 13.54 -9.35 2.70
N THR A 216 13.07 -9.41 1.46
CA THR A 216 13.90 -9.76 0.30
C THR A 216 14.75 -8.61 -0.22
N GLY A 217 14.44 -7.37 0.15
CA GLY A 217 15.04 -6.16 -0.39
C GLY A 217 14.57 -5.79 -1.80
N ILE A 218 13.74 -6.63 -2.44
CA ILE A 218 13.16 -6.33 -3.76
C ILE A 218 11.87 -5.54 -3.56
N THR A 219 11.76 -4.39 -4.22
CA THR A 219 10.51 -3.62 -4.16
C THR A 219 9.41 -4.28 -4.98
N LEU A 220 8.14 -4.10 -4.54
CA LEU A 220 7.00 -4.55 -5.33
C LEU A 220 7.04 -3.96 -6.75
N ARG A 221 7.45 -2.70 -6.87
CA ARG A 221 7.58 -2.03 -8.18
C ARG A 221 8.59 -2.73 -9.09
N ASP A 222 9.77 -3.05 -8.58
CA ASP A 222 10.80 -3.73 -9.37
C ASP A 222 10.33 -5.13 -9.76
N LEU A 223 9.72 -5.88 -8.85
CA LEU A 223 9.11 -7.18 -9.16
C LEU A 223 8.10 -7.07 -10.31
N MET A 224 7.23 -6.06 -10.28
CA MET A 224 6.22 -5.87 -11.32
C MET A 224 6.81 -5.40 -12.65
N ILE A 225 7.87 -4.57 -12.63
CA ILE A 225 8.62 -4.19 -13.84
C ILE A 225 9.26 -5.43 -14.49
N ASP A 226 9.90 -6.27 -13.70
CA ASP A 226 10.54 -7.48 -14.18
C ASP A 226 9.52 -8.49 -14.70
N TYR A 227 8.38 -8.64 -14.02
CA TYR A 227 7.27 -9.46 -14.49
C TYR A 227 6.75 -9.01 -15.86
N VAL A 228 6.48 -7.71 -16.04
CA VAL A 228 5.97 -7.16 -17.31
C VAL A 228 6.98 -7.38 -18.44
N LYS A 229 8.27 -7.10 -18.19
CA LYS A 229 9.35 -7.34 -19.17
C LYS A 229 9.46 -8.82 -19.54
N GLU A 230 9.34 -9.72 -18.57
CA GLU A 230 9.43 -11.16 -18.80
C GLU A 230 8.24 -11.67 -19.63
N GLN A 231 7.00 -11.23 -19.32
CA GLN A 231 5.83 -11.58 -20.13
C GLN A 231 5.97 -11.07 -21.56
N THR A 232 6.44 -9.85 -21.73
CA THR A 232 6.70 -9.25 -23.05
C THR A 232 7.75 -10.05 -23.83
N ARG A 233 8.84 -10.48 -23.19
CA ARG A 233 9.88 -11.33 -23.81
C ARG A 233 9.33 -12.68 -24.26
N ARG A 234 8.31 -13.20 -23.54
CA ARG A 234 7.59 -14.44 -23.91
C ARG A 234 6.53 -14.22 -24.98
N GLY A 235 6.30 -12.98 -25.43
CA GLY A 235 5.28 -12.63 -26.40
C GLY A 235 3.86 -12.54 -25.84
N ASN A 236 3.73 -12.43 -24.51
CA ASN A 236 2.45 -12.35 -23.82
C ASN A 236 2.07 -10.89 -23.52
N GLU A 237 0.78 -10.59 -23.59
CA GLU A 237 0.23 -9.37 -23.02
C GLU A 237 -0.07 -9.59 -21.53
N ILE A 238 -0.08 -8.50 -20.75
CA ILE A 238 -0.47 -8.53 -19.35
C ILE A 238 -1.99 -8.63 -19.28
N THR A 239 -2.46 -9.63 -18.54
CA THR A 239 -3.89 -9.91 -18.34
C THR A 239 -4.16 -10.34 -16.91
N SER A 240 -5.41 -10.17 -16.47
CA SER A 240 -5.91 -10.64 -15.19
C SER A 240 -7.38 -11.00 -15.32
N VAL A 241 -7.92 -11.73 -14.35
CA VAL A 241 -9.33 -12.14 -14.34
C VAL A 241 -9.97 -11.88 -12.99
N LEU A 242 -11.26 -11.58 -12.99
CA LEU A 242 -12.09 -11.62 -11.79
C LEU A 242 -12.64 -13.06 -11.69
N ASP A 243 -12.14 -13.83 -10.77
CA ASP A 243 -12.47 -15.25 -10.60
C ASP A 243 -13.30 -15.54 -9.34
N GLY A 244 -13.79 -14.46 -8.70
CA GLY A 244 -14.64 -14.57 -7.51
C GLY A 244 -13.88 -15.02 -6.27
N ARG A 245 -12.57 -14.75 -6.21
CA ARG A 245 -11.74 -15.13 -5.06
C ARG A 245 -12.19 -14.47 -3.77
N ILE A 246 -12.89 -13.32 -3.85
CA ILE A 246 -13.49 -12.65 -2.70
C ILE A 246 -14.96 -12.39 -2.96
N THR A 247 -15.81 -12.98 -2.13
CA THR A 247 -17.28 -12.74 -2.11
C THR A 247 -17.68 -12.09 -0.81
N VAL A 248 -18.35 -10.93 -0.88
CA VAL A 248 -18.90 -10.22 0.29
C VAL A 248 -20.42 -10.27 0.25
N ILE A 249 -20.99 -10.94 1.23
CA ILE A 249 -22.45 -11.05 1.44
C ILE A 249 -22.85 -9.91 2.40
N LYS A 250 -23.82 -9.12 1.98
CA LYS A 250 -24.36 -8.01 2.78
C LYS A 250 -25.37 -8.49 3.80
#